data_e2447d76fc787448148c789b86f9def3
#
_entry.id   e2447d76fc787448148c789b86f9def3
#
_cell.length_a   1.000
_cell.length_b   1.000
_cell.length_c   1.000
_cell.angle_alpha   90.00
_cell.angle_beta   90.00
_cell.angle_gamma   90.00
#
_symmetry.space_group_name_H-M   'P 1'
#
loop_
_entity.id
_entity.type
_entity.pdbx_description
1 polymer ?
#
loop_
_entity_poly.entity_id
_entity_poly.type
_entity_poly.pdbx_seq_one_letter_code
_entity_poly.pdbx_strand_id
1 'polypeptide(L)'
;MKKVILNTLILLSTSTAFSQTEKLELKVIDSLNFSKQELYVRARAFIAYSFKNSKNVIQMDDKDAGKIICKGSMTPASKGTFGMTYQNNVDFTLTIDVRDGKYRALISEIYHSGLGPKKEYAGGAIENEKPACGTFFIPKKDWDKMKEAIKAEASAYLDSLKTAMNKEVKKDDF
;
A
#
# COMPACT_ATOMS: atom_id res chain seq x y z
N MET A 1 -64.73 30.71 -19.38
CA MET A 1 -63.56 30.84 -18.53
C MET A 1 -63.07 29.41 -18.21
N LYS A 2 -62.06 28.91 -18.96
CA LYS A 2 -61.50 27.57 -18.75
C LYS A 2 -60.24 27.71 -17.89
N LYS A 3 -60.24 27.14 -16.71
CA LYS A 3 -59.04 27.07 -15.82
C LYS A 3 -58.16 25.94 -16.33
N VAL A 4 -56.92 26.26 -16.79
CA VAL A 4 -55.86 25.29 -17.05
C VAL A 4 -55.11 25.02 -15.77
N ILE A 5 -55.22 23.78 -15.26
CA ILE A 5 -54.45 23.32 -14.11
C ILE A 5 -53.13 22.78 -14.69
N LEU A 6 -52.05 23.51 -14.41
CA LEU A 6 -50.67 23.09 -14.76
C LEU A 6 -50.16 22.14 -13.67
N ASN A 7 -50.11 20.85 -14.01
CA ASN A 7 -49.54 19.80 -13.13
C ASN A 7 -48.03 19.81 -13.28
N THR A 8 -47.31 20.39 -12.31
CA THR A 8 -45.83 20.36 -12.28
C THR A 8 -45.41 19.02 -11.66
N LEU A 9 -44.94 18.09 -12.50
CA LEU A 9 -44.37 16.82 -12.10
C LEU A 9 -42.92 17.06 -11.63
N ILE A 10 -42.70 17.06 -10.31
CA ILE A 10 -41.35 17.15 -9.72
C ILE A 10 -40.74 15.76 -9.81
N LEU A 11 -39.81 15.55 -10.75
CA LEU A 11 -38.94 14.37 -10.76
C LEU A 11 -37.92 14.48 -9.61
N LEU A 12 -38.13 13.74 -8.53
CA LEU A 12 -37.09 13.50 -7.51
C LEU A 12 -36.04 12.57 -8.10
N SER A 13 -34.92 13.11 -8.57
CA SER A 13 -33.74 12.33 -8.93
C SER A 13 -33.02 11.92 -7.63
N THR A 14 -33.24 10.69 -7.18
CA THR A 14 -32.45 10.08 -6.12
C THR A 14 -31.05 9.75 -6.68
N SER A 15 -30.09 10.63 -6.46
CA SER A 15 -28.67 10.34 -6.68
C SER A 15 -28.22 9.33 -5.62
N THR A 16 -28.10 8.07 -5.99
CA THR A 16 -27.41 7.05 -5.20
C THR A 16 -25.93 7.40 -5.21
N ALA A 17 -25.46 8.03 -4.15
CA ALA A 17 -24.03 8.21 -3.91
C ALA A 17 -23.44 6.81 -3.68
N PHE A 18 -22.78 6.25 -4.69
CA PHE A 18 -21.88 5.12 -4.51
C PHE A 18 -20.72 5.62 -3.66
N SER A 19 -20.69 5.26 -2.39
CA SER A 19 -19.52 5.43 -1.53
C SER A 19 -18.43 4.49 -2.07
N GLN A 20 -17.58 4.99 -2.95
CA GLN A 20 -16.32 4.32 -3.28
C GLN A 20 -15.45 4.41 -2.04
N THR A 21 -15.21 3.27 -1.39
CA THR A 21 -14.21 3.19 -0.32
C THR A 21 -12.87 3.59 -0.95
N GLU A 22 -12.35 4.74 -0.53
CA GLU A 22 -11.07 5.25 -1.05
C GLU A 22 -9.97 4.25 -0.71
N LYS A 23 -9.26 3.76 -1.73
CA LYS A 23 -8.16 2.81 -1.54
C LYS A 23 -7.04 3.49 -0.76
N LEU A 24 -6.54 2.83 0.27
CA LEU A 24 -5.41 3.32 1.02
C LEU A 24 -4.13 3.25 0.17
N GLU A 25 -3.53 4.42 -0.03
CA GLU A 25 -2.24 4.56 -0.70
C GLU A 25 -1.27 5.29 0.21
N LEU A 26 -0.13 4.67 0.48
CA LEU A 26 0.98 5.31 1.17
C LEU A 26 2.04 5.66 0.14
N LYS A 27 2.46 6.93 0.10
CA LYS A 27 3.38 7.41 -0.93
C LYS A 27 4.45 8.30 -0.39
N VAL A 28 5.62 8.24 -1.01
CA VAL A 28 6.70 9.21 -0.89
C VAL A 28 7.04 9.76 -2.28
N ILE A 29 7.24 11.06 -2.35
CA ILE A 29 7.79 11.76 -3.53
C ILE A 29 8.96 12.57 -3.02
N ASP A 30 10.13 12.42 -3.65
CA ASP A 30 11.31 13.17 -3.26
C ASP A 30 12.06 13.64 -4.50
N SER A 31 12.78 14.77 -4.36
CA SER A 31 13.60 15.36 -5.40
C SER A 31 15.08 15.24 -5.02
N LEU A 32 15.88 14.62 -5.89
CA LEU A 32 17.27 14.29 -5.67
C LEU A 32 18.10 14.72 -6.88
N ASN A 33 19.33 15.18 -6.65
CA ASN A 33 20.22 15.58 -7.75
C ASN A 33 20.91 14.37 -8.40
N PHE A 34 20.10 13.42 -8.90
CA PHE A 34 20.57 12.22 -9.60
C PHE A 34 19.83 12.05 -10.92
N SER A 35 20.50 11.45 -11.91
CA SER A 35 19.87 11.09 -13.16
C SER A 35 18.79 10.00 -12.96
N LYS A 36 17.85 9.89 -13.90
CA LYS A 36 16.88 8.80 -13.95
C LYS A 36 17.54 7.43 -13.86
N GLN A 37 18.66 7.24 -14.58
CA GLN A 37 19.40 5.97 -14.59
C GLN A 37 19.95 5.64 -13.20
N GLU A 38 20.54 6.60 -12.52
CA GLU A 38 21.06 6.43 -11.16
C GLU A 38 19.95 6.10 -10.17
N LEU A 39 18.85 6.85 -10.21
CA LEU A 39 17.68 6.59 -9.36
C LEU A 39 17.07 5.19 -9.61
N TYR A 40 17.06 4.76 -10.87
CA TYR A 40 16.58 3.43 -11.23
C TYR A 40 17.46 2.31 -10.65
N VAL A 41 18.79 2.47 -10.73
CA VAL A 41 19.75 1.50 -10.16
C VAL A 41 19.59 1.42 -8.65
N ARG A 42 19.43 2.56 -7.96
CA ARG A 42 19.20 2.63 -6.51
C ARG A 42 17.90 1.94 -6.09
N ALA A 43 16.82 2.19 -6.83
CA ALA A 43 15.54 1.52 -6.61
C ALA A 43 15.64 -0.01 -6.76
N ARG A 44 16.34 -0.47 -7.81
CA ARG A 44 16.58 -1.89 -8.01
C ARG A 44 17.45 -2.52 -6.93
N ALA A 45 18.49 -1.82 -6.49
CA ALA A 45 19.34 -2.26 -5.39
C ALA A 45 18.54 -2.39 -4.09
N PHE A 46 17.69 -1.40 -3.77
CA PHE A 46 16.79 -1.47 -2.62
C PHE A 46 15.91 -2.72 -2.68
N ILE A 47 15.27 -2.99 -3.81
CA ILE A 47 14.43 -4.18 -3.99
C ILE A 47 15.25 -5.46 -3.79
N ALA A 48 16.46 -5.53 -4.36
CA ALA A 48 17.33 -6.70 -4.25
C ALA A 48 17.72 -7.00 -2.78
N TYR A 49 17.94 -5.97 -1.97
CA TYR A 49 18.30 -6.14 -0.56
C TYR A 49 17.07 -6.33 0.35
N SER A 50 15.92 -5.76 -0.01
CA SER A 50 14.71 -5.84 0.83
C SER A 50 13.98 -7.17 0.71
N PHE A 51 14.10 -7.85 -0.42
CA PHE A 51 13.39 -9.11 -0.67
C PHE A 51 14.37 -10.29 -0.84
N LYS A 52 14.17 -11.36 -0.06
CA LYS A 52 14.99 -12.60 -0.16
C LYS A 52 15.02 -13.20 -1.55
N ASN A 53 13.95 -13.01 -2.35
CA ASN A 53 13.84 -13.47 -3.72
C ASN A 53 13.27 -12.36 -4.61
N SER A 54 14.10 -11.37 -4.92
CA SER A 54 13.71 -10.20 -5.70
C SER A 54 13.19 -10.54 -7.10
N LYS A 55 13.65 -11.63 -7.71
CA LYS A 55 13.17 -12.07 -9.02
C LYS A 55 11.70 -12.46 -9.02
N ASN A 56 11.22 -13.06 -7.93
CA ASN A 56 9.83 -13.51 -7.84
C ASN A 56 8.86 -12.38 -7.46
N VAL A 57 9.35 -11.32 -6.83
CA VAL A 57 8.50 -10.20 -6.41
C VAL A 57 8.34 -9.13 -7.49
N ILE A 58 9.32 -8.98 -8.39
CA ILE A 58 9.25 -8.02 -9.49
C ILE A 58 8.24 -8.51 -10.53
N GLN A 59 7.19 -7.72 -10.76
CA GLN A 59 6.14 -7.99 -11.75
C GLN A 59 6.37 -7.17 -13.04
N MET A 60 6.97 -6.00 -12.91
CA MET A 60 7.32 -5.12 -14.02
C MET A 60 8.66 -4.45 -13.72
N ASP A 61 9.53 -4.38 -14.72
CA ASP A 61 10.87 -3.82 -14.62
C ASP A 61 11.21 -3.11 -15.95
N ASP A 62 10.73 -1.89 -16.08
CA ASP A 62 10.87 -1.09 -17.29
C ASP A 62 11.85 0.08 -17.05
N LYS A 63 13.09 -0.11 -17.48
CA LYS A 63 14.15 0.89 -17.35
C LYS A 63 13.86 2.13 -18.20
N ASP A 64 13.27 1.94 -19.39
CA ASP A 64 13.04 3.03 -20.32
C ASP A 64 11.86 3.90 -19.86
N ALA A 65 10.81 3.32 -19.31
CA ALA A 65 9.76 4.06 -18.62
C ALA A 65 10.21 4.59 -17.26
N GLY A 66 11.25 4.01 -16.65
CA GLY A 66 11.69 4.31 -15.28
C GLY A 66 10.70 3.81 -14.26
N LYS A 67 10.13 2.62 -14.47
CA LYS A 67 9.08 2.06 -13.62
C LYS A 67 9.42 0.65 -13.15
N ILE A 68 9.22 0.40 -11.86
CA ILE A 68 9.32 -0.93 -11.26
C ILE A 68 8.05 -1.18 -10.47
N ILE A 69 7.45 -2.37 -10.65
CA ILE A 69 6.29 -2.81 -9.87
C ILE A 69 6.65 -4.14 -9.20
N CYS A 70 6.46 -4.20 -7.89
CA CYS A 70 6.73 -5.37 -7.08
C CYS A 70 5.49 -5.79 -6.29
N LYS A 71 5.29 -7.09 -6.11
CA LYS A 71 4.39 -7.66 -5.11
C LYS A 71 5.21 -8.19 -3.95
N GLY A 72 5.04 -7.59 -2.79
CA GLY A 72 5.75 -7.93 -1.57
C GLY A 72 4.82 -8.44 -0.48
N SER A 73 5.43 -8.94 0.59
CA SER A 73 4.72 -9.24 1.83
C SER A 73 5.53 -8.76 3.03
N MET A 74 4.83 -8.37 4.08
CA MET A 74 5.38 -7.96 5.37
C MET A 74 4.63 -8.68 6.50
N THR A 75 5.23 -8.72 7.69
CA THR A 75 4.65 -9.42 8.85
C THR A 75 4.63 -8.54 10.09
N PRO A 76 3.89 -7.40 10.06
CA PRO A 76 3.80 -6.53 11.22
C PRO A 76 3.17 -7.25 12.40
N ALA A 77 3.74 -7.07 13.59
CA ALA A 77 3.14 -7.56 14.82
C ALA A 77 2.17 -6.52 15.39
N SER A 78 1.03 -6.97 15.90
CA SER A 78 0.08 -6.10 16.59
C SER A 78 -0.36 -6.66 17.94
N LYS A 79 -0.64 -5.78 18.90
CA LYS A 79 -1.16 -6.16 20.22
C LYS A 79 -2.67 -6.30 20.15
N GLY A 80 -3.14 -7.50 20.46
CA GLY A 80 -4.57 -7.80 20.57
C GLY A 80 -5.12 -7.56 21.97
N THR A 81 -6.39 -7.90 22.13
CA THR A 81 -7.07 -7.93 23.42
C THR A 81 -6.43 -8.96 24.33
N PHE A 82 -6.43 -8.74 25.63
CA PHE A 82 -5.80 -9.60 26.64
C PHE A 82 -4.29 -9.84 26.48
N GLY A 83 -3.58 -8.90 25.85
CA GLY A 83 -2.11 -8.99 25.73
C GLY A 83 -1.60 -9.96 24.66
N MET A 84 -2.47 -10.57 23.88
CA MET A 84 -2.06 -11.40 22.74
C MET A 84 -1.26 -10.58 21.73
N THR A 85 -0.35 -11.24 21.03
CA THR A 85 0.39 -10.64 19.91
C THR A 85 0.04 -11.38 18.63
N TYR A 86 -0.48 -10.66 17.66
CA TYR A 86 -0.78 -11.18 16.33
C TYR A 86 0.42 -10.96 15.40
N GLN A 87 0.81 -12.01 14.67
CA GLN A 87 1.73 -11.95 13.55
C GLN A 87 0.90 -11.87 12.27
N ASN A 88 0.83 -10.68 11.68
CA ASN A 88 -0.03 -10.44 10.53
C ASN A 88 0.73 -10.72 9.23
N ASN A 89 0.17 -11.55 8.34
CA ASN A 89 0.69 -11.66 6.98
C ASN A 89 -0.05 -10.64 6.11
N VAL A 90 0.70 -9.76 5.47
CA VAL A 90 0.16 -8.65 4.69
C VAL A 90 0.86 -8.61 3.34
N ASP A 91 0.08 -8.75 2.29
CA ASP A 91 0.55 -8.61 0.92
C ASP A 91 0.31 -7.18 0.45
N PHE A 92 1.19 -6.64 -0.40
CA PHE A 92 1.09 -5.29 -0.93
C PHE A 92 1.74 -5.16 -2.30
N THR A 93 1.37 -4.10 -3.02
CA THR A 93 2.03 -3.70 -4.26
C THR A 93 2.88 -2.47 -4.01
N LEU A 94 4.17 -2.54 -4.35
CA LEU A 94 5.11 -1.42 -4.37
C LEU A 94 5.32 -0.98 -5.83
N THR A 95 5.02 0.27 -6.13
CA THR A 95 5.33 0.89 -7.42
C THR A 95 6.38 1.97 -7.20
N ILE A 96 7.47 1.92 -7.96
CA ILE A 96 8.51 2.96 -7.97
C ILE A 96 8.59 3.55 -9.38
N ASP A 97 8.37 4.85 -9.48
CA ASP A 97 8.54 5.63 -10.71
C ASP A 97 9.73 6.58 -10.52
N VAL A 98 10.66 6.58 -11.46
CA VAL A 98 11.83 7.48 -11.45
C VAL A 98 11.89 8.34 -12.70
N ARG A 99 12.32 9.57 -12.55
CA ARG A 99 12.63 10.54 -13.60
C ARG A 99 13.91 11.27 -13.24
N ASP A 100 14.47 12.05 -14.15
CA ASP A 100 15.60 12.90 -13.80
C ASP A 100 15.23 13.84 -12.65
N GLY A 101 16.05 13.83 -11.64
CA GLY A 101 15.92 14.70 -10.46
C GLY A 101 14.84 14.29 -9.45
N LYS A 102 14.04 13.23 -9.65
CA LYS A 102 13.00 12.86 -8.68
C LYS A 102 12.52 11.42 -8.82
N TYR A 103 11.92 10.92 -7.74
CA TYR A 103 11.20 9.64 -7.75
C TYR A 103 9.89 9.74 -6.97
N ARG A 104 9.03 8.77 -7.23
CA ARG A 104 7.83 8.47 -6.45
C ARG A 104 7.83 7.00 -6.10
N ALA A 105 7.57 6.67 -4.85
CA ALA A 105 7.25 5.30 -4.43
C ALA A 105 5.86 5.26 -3.81
N LEU A 106 5.12 4.22 -4.12
CA LEU A 106 3.73 4.03 -3.72
C LEU A 106 3.53 2.61 -3.23
N ILE A 107 3.03 2.45 -2.01
CA ILE A 107 2.49 1.18 -1.49
C ILE A 107 0.98 1.25 -1.60
N SER A 108 0.40 0.28 -2.28
CA SER A 108 -1.04 0.14 -2.54
C SER A 108 -1.47 -1.32 -2.47
N GLU A 109 -2.76 -1.59 -2.63
CA GLU A 109 -3.34 -2.93 -2.61
C GLU A 109 -2.93 -3.72 -1.36
N ILE A 110 -3.00 -3.07 -0.20
CA ILE A 110 -2.60 -3.67 1.08
C ILE A 110 -3.68 -4.63 1.53
N TYR A 111 -3.31 -5.90 1.64
CA TYR A 111 -4.24 -6.99 1.94
C TYR A 111 -3.73 -7.84 3.09
N HIS A 112 -4.51 -7.94 4.17
CA HIS A 112 -4.22 -8.84 5.27
C HIS A 112 -4.60 -10.27 4.88
N SER A 113 -3.61 -11.09 4.56
CA SER A 113 -3.78 -12.45 4.04
C SER A 113 -3.85 -13.52 5.14
N GLY A 114 -3.80 -13.13 6.41
CA GLY A 114 -4.05 -14.01 7.53
C GLY A 114 -3.11 -13.83 8.73
N LEU A 115 -3.30 -14.68 9.74
CA LEU A 115 -2.55 -14.69 10.98
C LEU A 115 -1.54 -15.84 11.01
N GLY A 116 -0.35 -15.56 11.55
CA GLY A 116 0.68 -16.57 11.76
C GLY A 116 1.16 -17.29 10.48
N PRO A 117 1.95 -18.34 10.63
CA PRO A 117 2.57 -19.02 9.48
C PRO A 117 1.58 -19.68 8.52
N LYS A 118 0.44 -20.14 9.02
CA LYS A 118 -0.58 -20.83 8.23
C LYS A 118 -1.51 -19.88 7.45
N LYS A 119 -1.37 -18.56 7.66
CA LYS A 119 -2.21 -17.53 7.04
C LYS A 119 -3.73 -17.75 7.25
N GLU A 120 -4.10 -18.24 8.42
CA GLU A 120 -5.49 -18.41 8.81
C GLU A 120 -6.13 -17.04 9.13
N TYR A 121 -7.44 -16.95 8.98
CA TYR A 121 -8.23 -15.75 9.33
C TYR A 121 -7.82 -14.48 8.60
N ALA A 122 -7.93 -14.48 7.27
CA ALA A 122 -7.67 -13.30 6.45
C ALA A 122 -8.64 -12.16 6.76
N GLY A 123 -8.11 -11.00 7.10
CA GLY A 123 -8.90 -9.78 7.32
C GLY A 123 -9.31 -9.08 6.04
N GLY A 124 -8.67 -9.42 4.92
CA GLY A 124 -8.95 -8.82 3.62
C GLY A 124 -8.26 -7.49 3.38
N ALA A 125 -8.85 -6.66 2.52
CA ALA A 125 -8.33 -5.33 2.24
C ALA A 125 -8.29 -4.47 3.50
N ILE A 126 -7.23 -3.69 3.67
CA ILE A 126 -7.03 -2.89 4.89
C ILE A 126 -8.09 -1.78 5.04
N GLU A 127 -8.74 -1.40 3.95
CA GLU A 127 -9.85 -0.45 3.93
C GLU A 127 -11.13 -1.01 4.56
N ASN A 128 -11.25 -2.31 4.70
CA ASN A 128 -12.42 -2.94 5.29
C ASN A 128 -12.68 -2.40 6.70
N GLU A 129 -13.91 -2.02 6.97
CA GLU A 129 -14.33 -1.59 8.31
C GLU A 129 -14.23 -2.76 9.32
N LYS A 130 -14.58 -3.96 8.87
CA LYS A 130 -14.53 -5.21 9.63
C LYS A 130 -13.68 -6.23 8.89
N PRO A 131 -13.01 -7.16 9.62
CA PRO A 131 -12.21 -8.19 8.97
C PRO A 131 -13.10 -9.14 8.15
N ALA A 132 -12.61 -9.54 6.98
CA ALA A 132 -13.36 -10.41 6.06
C ALA A 132 -13.67 -11.79 6.67
N CYS A 133 -12.81 -12.31 7.55
CA CYS A 133 -13.06 -13.55 8.30
C CYS A 133 -14.14 -13.41 9.39
N GLY A 134 -14.62 -12.19 9.67
CA GLY A 134 -15.62 -11.90 10.67
C GLY A 134 -15.05 -11.54 12.05
N THR A 135 -15.83 -10.76 12.80
CA THR A 135 -15.45 -10.23 14.12
C THR A 135 -15.41 -11.29 15.23
N PHE A 136 -15.87 -12.50 14.98
CA PHE A 136 -15.70 -13.63 15.87
C PHE A 136 -14.24 -14.10 15.95
N PHE A 137 -13.53 -14.11 14.80
CA PHE A 137 -12.13 -14.53 14.72
C PHE A 137 -11.16 -13.37 15.02
N ILE A 138 -11.46 -12.19 14.51
CA ILE A 138 -10.67 -10.97 14.78
C ILE A 138 -11.66 -9.91 15.29
N PRO A 139 -11.69 -9.62 16.60
CA PRO A 139 -12.52 -8.57 17.16
C PRO A 139 -12.26 -7.23 16.48
N LYS A 140 -13.30 -6.41 16.26
CA LYS A 140 -13.18 -5.11 15.59
C LYS A 140 -12.04 -4.25 16.17
N LYS A 141 -11.94 -4.19 17.49
CA LYS A 141 -10.89 -3.42 18.18
C LYS A 141 -9.49 -3.92 17.85
N ASP A 142 -9.32 -5.22 17.69
CA ASP A 142 -8.02 -5.82 17.33
C ASP A 142 -7.75 -5.61 15.84
N TRP A 143 -8.77 -5.67 14.99
CA TRP A 143 -8.66 -5.31 13.58
C TRP A 143 -8.18 -3.87 13.38
N ASP A 144 -8.72 -2.93 14.14
CA ASP A 144 -8.29 -1.53 14.08
C ASP A 144 -6.81 -1.37 14.49
N LYS A 145 -6.37 -2.06 15.55
CA LYS A 145 -4.94 -2.07 15.94
C LYS A 145 -4.03 -2.74 14.91
N MET A 146 -4.50 -3.82 14.27
CA MET A 146 -3.78 -4.46 13.17
C MET A 146 -3.60 -3.48 12.01
N LYS A 147 -4.65 -2.76 11.62
CA LYS A 147 -4.57 -1.75 10.56
C LYS A 147 -3.54 -0.66 10.86
N GLU A 148 -3.50 -0.18 12.10
CA GLU A 148 -2.49 0.81 12.50
C GLU A 148 -1.06 0.24 12.45
N ALA A 149 -0.85 -0.98 12.92
CA ALA A 149 0.46 -1.65 12.83
C ALA A 149 0.89 -1.87 11.37
N ILE A 150 -0.04 -2.25 10.50
CA ILE A 150 0.20 -2.44 9.07
C ILE A 150 0.60 -1.12 8.41
N LYS A 151 -0.11 -0.03 8.70
CA LYS A 151 0.22 1.31 8.17
C LYS A 151 1.59 1.78 8.66
N ALA A 152 1.90 1.57 9.93
CA ALA A 152 3.19 1.94 10.51
C ALA A 152 4.35 1.17 9.83
N GLU A 153 4.21 -0.13 9.62
CA GLU A 153 5.21 -0.96 8.92
C GLU A 153 5.39 -0.53 7.47
N ALA A 154 4.29 -0.29 6.75
CA ALA A 154 4.34 0.18 5.37
C ALA A 154 5.00 1.58 5.25
N SER A 155 4.77 2.47 6.22
CA SER A 155 5.44 3.77 6.29
C SER A 155 6.94 3.60 6.54
N ALA A 156 7.33 2.76 7.50
CA ALA A 156 8.74 2.45 7.79
C ALA A 156 9.46 1.84 6.58
N TYR A 157 8.75 1.04 5.78
CA TYR A 157 9.29 0.49 4.54
C TYR A 157 9.58 1.60 3.52
N LEU A 158 8.67 2.57 3.34
CA LEU A 158 8.89 3.73 2.47
C LEU A 158 10.03 4.63 2.98
N ASP A 159 10.18 4.80 4.29
CA ASP A 159 11.29 5.56 4.89
C ASP A 159 12.64 4.87 4.65
N SER A 160 12.66 3.53 4.73
CA SER A 160 13.84 2.73 4.39
C SER A 160 14.23 2.88 2.91
N LEU A 161 13.23 2.87 2.02
CA LEU A 161 13.43 3.16 0.59
C LEU A 161 13.96 4.58 0.40
N LYS A 162 13.37 5.57 1.04
CA LYS A 162 13.83 6.96 0.97
C LYS A 162 15.30 7.08 1.39
N THR A 163 15.68 6.41 2.47
CA THR A 163 17.07 6.37 2.94
C THR A 163 18.00 5.75 1.88
N ALA A 164 17.60 4.63 1.28
CA ALA A 164 18.37 3.96 0.24
C ALA A 164 18.53 4.82 -1.02
N MET A 165 17.46 5.53 -1.43
CA MET A 165 17.50 6.43 -2.58
C MET A 165 18.42 7.63 -2.38
N ASN A 166 18.57 8.12 -1.13
CA ASN A 166 19.41 9.26 -0.77
C ASN A 166 20.87 8.90 -0.46
N LYS A 167 21.17 7.60 -0.23
CA LYS A 167 22.53 7.18 0.18
C LYS A 167 23.54 7.52 -0.90
N GLU A 168 24.59 8.26 -0.53
CA GLU A 168 25.74 8.49 -1.41
C GLU A 168 26.41 7.15 -1.71
N VAL A 169 26.55 6.83 -2.98
CA VAL A 169 27.40 5.73 -3.41
C VAL A 169 28.82 6.23 -3.26
N LYS A 170 29.54 5.79 -2.21
CA LYS A 170 30.99 5.95 -2.19
C LYS A 170 31.51 5.26 -3.46
N LYS A 171 32.21 6.00 -4.31
CA LYS A 171 33.03 5.38 -5.34
C LYS A 171 34.10 4.62 -4.59
N ASP A 172 33.92 3.30 -4.49
CA ASP A 172 35.00 2.43 -4.07
C ASP A 172 36.03 2.51 -5.20
N ASP A 173 37.21 3.06 -4.93
CA ASP A 173 38.36 2.95 -5.80
C ASP A 173 38.83 1.48 -5.73
N PHE A 174 38.50 0.68 -6.76
CA PHE A 174 39.08 -0.65 -6.98
C PHE A 174 40.47 -0.49 -7.52
#